data_3b8b9d2406ab8774e4f149d61239c8be
#
_entry.id   3b8b9d2406ab8774e4f149d61239c8be
#
_cell.length_a   1.000
_cell.length_b   1.000
_cell.length_c   1.000
_cell.angle_alpha   90.00
_cell.angle_beta   90.00
_cell.angle_gamma   90.00
#
_symmetry.space_group_name_H-M   'P 1'
#
loop_
_entity.id
_entity.type
_entity.pdbx_description
1 polymer ?
#
loop_
_entity_poly.entity_id
_entity_poly.type
_entity_poly.pdbx_seq_one_letter_code
_entity_poly.pdbx_strand_id
1 'polypeptide(L)'
;MIGLEDGMLLYHGSYVSIPYIDLSRCMGGLDFGRGFYLTSSYEQAYNYVQLSVRKAKHIGAVPKDFDPADGQISVYKFHYDPNILAYFFQEPSIEWLHFVAANRKKDLFPQLLKKYSVIDIIGGKIADDQTART
;
A
#
# COMPACT_ATOMS: atom_id res chain seq x y z
N MET A 1 6.16 -3.13 -10.76
CA MET A 1 5.02 -4.07 -10.96
C MET A 1 4.30 -3.68 -12.22
N ILE A 2 4.17 -4.60 -13.16
CA ILE A 2 3.57 -4.33 -14.46
C ILE A 2 2.08 -4.64 -14.46
N GLY A 3 1.63 -5.50 -13.57
CA GLY A 3 0.24 -5.89 -13.42
C GLY A 3 0.13 -7.15 -12.57
N LEU A 4 -1.08 -7.66 -12.44
CA LEU A 4 -1.35 -8.87 -11.67
C LEU A 4 -1.50 -10.06 -12.61
N GLU A 5 -0.85 -11.17 -12.24
CA GLU A 5 -0.99 -12.45 -12.91
C GLU A 5 -1.54 -13.47 -11.95
N ASP A 6 -2.41 -14.36 -12.43
CA ASP A 6 -2.95 -15.43 -11.61
C ASP A 6 -1.83 -16.28 -11.04
N GLY A 7 -1.92 -16.54 -9.74
CA GLY A 7 -0.91 -17.33 -9.02
C GLY A 7 0.33 -16.57 -8.55
N MET A 8 0.47 -15.28 -8.89
CA MET A 8 1.63 -14.51 -8.40
C MET A 8 1.56 -14.33 -6.90
N LEU A 9 2.74 -14.19 -6.28
CA LEU A 9 2.85 -13.93 -4.85
C LEU A 9 2.92 -12.43 -4.58
N LEU A 10 2.19 -11.99 -3.56
CA LEU A 10 2.20 -10.62 -3.06
C LEU A 10 2.57 -10.62 -1.59
N TYR A 11 3.29 -9.61 -1.16
CA TYR A 11 3.88 -9.53 0.17
C TYR A 11 3.42 -8.28 0.91
N HIS A 12 3.25 -8.42 2.22
CA HIS A 12 2.93 -7.30 3.10
C HIS A 12 3.83 -7.39 4.34
N GLY A 13 4.68 -6.37 4.54
CA GLY A 13 5.53 -6.26 5.72
C GLY A 13 4.80 -5.55 6.85
N SER A 14 4.83 -6.13 8.06
CA SER A 14 4.14 -5.57 9.21
C SER A 14 4.82 -6.01 10.51
N TYR A 15 4.44 -5.38 11.61
CA TYR A 15 4.85 -5.82 12.94
C TYR A 15 4.12 -7.11 13.38
N VAL A 16 3.05 -7.51 12.69
CA VAL A 16 2.28 -8.72 12.98
C VAL A 16 1.94 -9.46 11.68
N SER A 17 1.65 -10.75 11.80
CA SER A 17 1.11 -11.54 10.71
C SER A 17 -0.36 -11.17 10.47
N ILE A 18 -0.76 -11.05 9.20
CA ILE A 18 -2.12 -10.67 8.80
C ILE A 18 -2.69 -11.76 7.90
N PRO A 19 -3.31 -12.81 8.48
CA PRO A 19 -3.87 -13.91 7.68
C PRO A 19 -5.11 -13.50 6.89
N TYR A 20 -5.86 -12.51 7.36
CA TYR A 20 -7.06 -12.02 6.70
C TYR A 20 -6.98 -10.51 6.51
N ILE A 21 -7.21 -10.05 5.27
CA ILE A 21 -7.21 -8.63 4.94
C ILE A 21 -8.55 -8.02 5.34
N ASP A 22 -8.51 -7.02 6.22
CA ASP A 22 -9.68 -6.27 6.66
C ASP A 22 -9.53 -4.80 6.25
N LEU A 23 -10.22 -4.41 5.17
CA LEU A 23 -10.12 -3.06 4.63
C LEU A 23 -10.67 -2.00 5.59
N SER A 24 -11.56 -2.39 6.51
CA SER A 24 -12.11 -1.45 7.49
C SER A 24 -11.06 -0.94 8.49
N ARG A 25 -9.96 -1.67 8.64
CA ARG A 25 -8.85 -1.31 9.54
C ARG A 25 -7.75 -0.53 8.87
N CYS A 26 -7.84 -0.31 7.56
CA CYS A 26 -6.79 0.37 6.80
C CYS A 26 -6.84 1.88 7.02
N MET A 27 -5.65 2.50 6.98
CA MET A 27 -5.50 3.94 7.17
C MET A 27 -5.67 4.69 5.85
N GLY A 28 -6.21 5.91 5.92
CA GLY A 28 -6.19 6.85 4.80
C GLY A 28 -4.91 7.67 4.76
N GLY A 29 -4.82 8.60 3.80
CA GLY A 29 -3.68 9.53 3.68
C GLY A 29 -2.43 8.93 3.08
N LEU A 30 -2.50 7.71 2.55
CA LEU A 30 -1.41 7.03 1.85
C LEU A 30 -1.46 7.33 0.35
N ASP A 31 -0.43 6.94 -0.40
CA ASP A 31 -0.24 7.31 -1.80
C ASP A 31 -1.44 6.98 -2.69
N PHE A 32 -2.06 5.83 -2.48
CA PHE A 32 -3.23 5.38 -3.25
C PHE A 32 -4.51 5.37 -2.42
N GLY A 33 -4.50 6.10 -1.30
CA GLY A 33 -5.66 6.22 -0.43
C GLY A 33 -5.77 5.09 0.59
N ARG A 34 -6.94 4.99 1.18
CA ARG A 34 -7.23 3.96 2.18
C ARG A 34 -7.31 2.61 1.50
N GLY A 35 -6.50 1.66 1.98
CA GLY A 35 -6.48 0.33 1.42
C GLY A 35 -5.43 -0.53 2.09
N PHE A 36 -5.40 -1.80 1.69
CA PHE A 36 -4.37 -2.74 2.13
C PHE A 36 -3.27 -2.78 1.08
N TYR A 37 -2.06 -2.44 1.46
CA TYR A 37 -0.94 -2.25 0.54
C TYR A 37 -0.10 -3.52 0.44
N LEU A 38 0.10 -3.96 -0.80
CA LEU A 38 0.86 -5.15 -1.14
C LEU A 38 1.96 -4.81 -2.13
N THR A 39 3.01 -5.59 -2.14
CA THR A 39 4.08 -5.48 -3.13
C THR A 39 4.44 -6.85 -3.71
N SER A 40 4.84 -6.87 -4.97
CA SER A 40 5.40 -8.07 -5.58
C SER A 40 6.88 -8.27 -5.23
N SER A 41 7.52 -7.29 -4.59
CA SER A 41 8.91 -7.34 -4.16
C SER A 41 9.03 -7.78 -2.71
N TYR A 42 9.59 -8.96 -2.48
CA TYR A 42 9.88 -9.43 -1.12
C TYR A 42 10.80 -8.45 -0.38
N GLU A 43 11.83 -7.93 -1.06
CA GLU A 43 12.77 -6.98 -0.46
C GLU A 43 12.07 -5.70 0.01
N GLN A 44 11.15 -5.17 -0.78
CA GLN A 44 10.39 -3.99 -0.40
C GLN A 44 9.54 -4.25 0.83
N ALA A 45 8.88 -5.41 0.91
CA ALA A 45 8.11 -5.80 2.08
C ALA A 45 9.01 -5.96 3.31
N TYR A 46 10.17 -6.58 3.14
CA TYR A 46 11.14 -6.75 4.21
C TYR A 46 11.59 -5.40 4.77
N ASN A 47 11.91 -4.46 3.90
CA ASN A 47 12.35 -3.12 4.32
C ASN A 47 11.21 -2.36 5.03
N TYR A 48 9.98 -2.60 4.62
CA TYR A 48 8.82 -1.94 5.23
C TYR A 48 8.51 -2.45 6.64
N VAL A 49 8.95 -3.66 7.00
CA VAL A 49 8.75 -4.21 8.35
C VAL A 49 9.31 -3.27 9.41
N GLN A 50 10.51 -2.75 9.20
CA GLN A 50 11.14 -1.83 10.16
C GLN A 50 10.32 -0.56 10.37
N LEU A 51 9.78 0.01 9.29
CA LEU A 51 8.91 1.18 9.38
C LEU A 51 7.61 0.86 10.12
N SER A 52 7.02 -0.30 9.84
CA SER A 52 5.80 -0.75 10.52
C SER A 52 6.02 -0.91 12.02
N VAL A 53 7.14 -1.54 12.42
CA VAL A 53 7.49 -1.70 13.83
C VAL A 53 7.68 -0.34 14.50
N ARG A 54 8.34 0.60 13.83
CA ARG A 54 8.55 1.95 14.37
C ARG A 54 7.21 2.67 14.60
N LYS A 55 6.30 2.58 13.64
CA LYS A 55 4.96 3.16 13.78
C LYS A 55 4.17 2.51 14.91
N ALA A 56 4.26 1.18 15.02
CA ALA A 56 3.58 0.44 16.09
C ALA A 56 4.08 0.82 17.47
N LYS A 57 5.38 1.03 17.64
CA LYS A 57 5.96 1.54 18.89
C LYS A 57 5.45 2.92 19.22
N HIS A 58 5.36 3.80 18.23
CA HIS A 58 4.92 5.18 18.43
C HIS A 58 3.47 5.26 18.93
N ILE A 59 2.58 4.40 18.42
CA ILE A 59 1.16 4.38 18.81
C ILE A 59 0.88 3.44 20.00
N GLY A 60 1.90 2.79 20.55
CA GLY A 60 1.75 1.88 21.69
C GLY A 60 1.18 0.51 21.37
N ALA A 61 1.13 0.12 20.09
CA ALA A 61 0.64 -1.20 19.68
C ALA A 61 1.60 -2.32 20.09
N VAL A 62 2.90 -2.01 20.25
CA VAL A 62 3.92 -2.92 20.74
C VAL A 62 4.81 -2.18 21.75
N PRO A 63 5.53 -2.93 22.64
CA PRO A 63 6.48 -2.30 23.56
C PRO A 63 7.61 -1.59 22.82
N LYS A 64 8.22 -0.61 23.47
CA LYS A 64 9.35 0.15 22.88
C LYS A 64 10.58 -0.72 22.61
N ASP A 65 10.72 -1.83 23.34
CA ASP A 65 11.82 -2.79 23.17
C ASP A 65 11.49 -3.94 22.20
N PHE A 66 10.34 -3.86 21.51
CA PHE A 66 9.97 -4.84 20.49
C PHE A 66 11.06 -4.93 19.43
N ASP A 67 11.56 -6.16 19.18
CA ASP A 67 12.62 -6.38 18.22
C ASP A 67 12.07 -6.35 16.79
N PRO A 68 12.59 -5.48 15.90
CA PRO A 68 12.17 -5.47 14.49
C PRO A 68 12.34 -6.83 13.79
N ALA A 69 13.25 -7.68 14.28
CA ALA A 69 13.41 -9.05 13.76
C ALA A 69 12.19 -9.94 14.03
N ASP A 70 11.34 -9.58 14.98
CA ASP A 70 10.08 -10.28 15.27
C ASP A 70 8.91 -9.79 14.40
N GLY A 71 9.16 -8.83 13.52
CA GLY A 71 8.18 -8.43 12.52
C GLY A 71 7.90 -9.55 11.53
N GLN A 72 6.85 -9.41 10.75
CA GLN A 72 6.33 -10.47 9.90
C GLN A 72 6.16 -10.00 8.47
N ILE A 73 6.40 -10.90 7.51
CA ILE A 73 5.99 -10.70 6.13
C ILE A 73 4.86 -11.68 5.85
N SER A 74 3.67 -11.15 5.57
CA SER A 74 2.53 -11.97 5.16
C SER A 74 2.59 -12.18 3.65
N VAL A 75 2.41 -13.42 3.22
CA VAL A 75 2.50 -13.80 1.81
C VAL A 75 1.12 -14.23 1.34
N TYR A 76 0.69 -13.66 0.22
CA TYR A 76 -0.61 -13.94 -0.38
C TYR A 76 -0.42 -14.42 -1.80
N LYS A 77 -1.25 -15.37 -2.21
CA LYS A 77 -1.29 -15.82 -3.60
C LYS A 77 -2.49 -15.17 -4.28
N PHE A 78 -2.24 -14.45 -5.36
CA PHE A 78 -3.32 -13.79 -6.10
C PHE A 78 -4.10 -14.80 -6.94
N HIS A 79 -5.42 -14.79 -6.80
CA HIS A 79 -6.32 -15.55 -7.64
C HIS A 79 -7.09 -14.60 -8.55
N TYR A 80 -6.94 -14.79 -9.85
CA TYR A 80 -7.61 -13.95 -10.83
C TYR A 80 -9.12 -14.08 -10.70
N ASP A 81 -9.81 -12.94 -10.72
CA ASP A 81 -11.25 -12.85 -10.72
C ASP A 81 -11.66 -11.79 -11.74
N PRO A 82 -12.43 -12.14 -12.80
CA PRO A 82 -12.83 -11.16 -13.83
C PRO A 82 -13.74 -10.05 -13.30
N ASN A 83 -14.33 -10.20 -12.11
CA ASN A 83 -15.16 -9.17 -11.50
C ASN A 83 -14.35 -8.11 -10.74
N ILE A 84 -13.04 -8.30 -10.58
CA ILE A 84 -12.15 -7.33 -9.94
C ILE A 84 -11.72 -6.29 -10.96
N LEU A 85 -11.97 -5.00 -10.66
CA LEU A 85 -11.48 -3.89 -11.46
C LEU A 85 -10.10 -3.49 -10.93
N ALA A 86 -9.09 -3.58 -11.80
CA ALA A 86 -7.72 -3.23 -11.46
C ALA A 86 -7.17 -2.19 -12.43
N TYR A 87 -6.41 -1.23 -11.90
CA TYR A 87 -5.74 -0.22 -12.69
C TYR A 87 -4.30 -0.05 -12.21
N PHE A 88 -3.35 0.00 -13.15
CA PHE A 88 -1.94 0.14 -12.85
C PHE A 88 -1.35 1.34 -13.58
N PHE A 89 -0.77 2.26 -12.82
CA PHE A 89 0.04 3.33 -13.39
C PHE A 89 1.36 2.73 -13.84
N GLN A 90 1.59 2.67 -15.16
CA GLN A 90 2.79 2.06 -15.73
C GLN A 90 4.05 2.87 -15.44
N GLU A 91 3.89 4.18 -15.29
CA GLU A 91 4.98 5.13 -15.04
C GLU A 91 4.51 6.20 -14.05
N PRO A 92 5.45 6.89 -13.36
CA PRO A 92 5.13 8.06 -12.55
C PRO A 92 4.78 9.26 -13.43
N SER A 93 3.58 9.23 -14.02
CA SER A 93 3.04 10.28 -14.88
C SER A 93 2.52 11.46 -14.07
N ILE A 94 2.11 12.53 -14.77
CA ILE A 94 1.46 13.68 -14.12
C ILE A 94 0.14 13.23 -13.45
N GLU A 95 -0.64 12.38 -14.09
CA GLU A 95 -1.87 11.86 -13.49
C GLU A 95 -1.58 11.05 -12.22
N TRP A 96 -0.54 10.21 -12.23
CA TRP A 96 -0.09 9.48 -11.05
C TRP A 96 0.26 10.46 -9.92
N LEU A 97 1.03 11.50 -10.21
CA LEU A 97 1.43 12.49 -9.21
C LEU A 97 0.21 13.21 -8.61
N HIS A 98 -0.73 13.63 -9.47
CA HIS A 98 -1.96 14.27 -9.01
C HIS A 98 -2.81 13.33 -8.15
N PHE A 99 -2.90 12.07 -8.53
CA PHE A 99 -3.64 11.07 -7.75
C PHE A 99 -3.02 10.87 -6.37
N VAL A 100 -1.69 10.71 -6.30
CA VAL A 100 -0.98 10.59 -5.02
C VAL A 100 -1.20 11.83 -4.16
N ALA A 101 -1.07 13.03 -4.73
CA ALA A 101 -1.29 14.28 -4.00
C ALA A 101 -2.72 14.38 -3.47
N ALA A 102 -3.71 13.97 -4.27
CA ALA A 102 -5.12 13.99 -3.87
C ALA A 102 -5.39 13.05 -2.68
N ASN A 103 -4.72 11.90 -2.64
CA ASN A 103 -4.87 10.95 -1.53
C ASN A 103 -4.19 11.43 -0.24
N ARG A 104 -3.08 12.14 -0.38
CA ARG A 104 -2.35 12.68 0.78
C ARG A 104 -2.98 13.96 1.34
N LYS A 105 -3.59 14.77 0.46
CA LYS A 105 -4.29 16.01 0.83
C LYS A 105 -5.67 16.00 0.20
N LYS A 106 -6.70 15.79 1.02
CA LYS A 106 -8.07 15.52 0.58
C LYS A 106 -8.69 16.64 -0.27
N ASP A 107 -8.20 17.88 -0.14
CA ASP A 107 -8.78 19.02 -0.83
C ASP A 107 -8.22 19.22 -2.26
N LEU A 108 -7.18 18.44 -2.63
CA LEU A 108 -6.58 18.51 -3.96
C LEU A 108 -7.23 17.49 -4.89
N PHE A 109 -7.57 17.93 -6.10
CA PHE A 109 -8.05 17.08 -7.18
C PHE A 109 -9.17 16.11 -6.78
N PRO A 110 -10.30 16.60 -6.18
CA PRO A 110 -11.36 15.71 -5.70
C PRO A 110 -12.00 14.87 -6.81
N GLN A 111 -11.98 15.34 -8.06
CA GLN A 111 -12.51 14.60 -9.20
C GLN A 111 -11.67 13.34 -9.51
N LEU A 112 -10.36 13.34 -9.21
CA LEU A 112 -9.53 12.15 -9.38
C LEU A 112 -9.89 11.07 -8.35
N LEU A 113 -10.12 11.45 -7.09
CA LEU A 113 -10.55 10.51 -6.07
C LEU A 113 -11.88 9.87 -6.46
N LYS A 114 -12.80 10.65 -7.02
CA LYS A 114 -14.08 10.14 -7.51
C LYS A 114 -13.89 9.19 -8.71
N LYS A 115 -13.01 9.57 -9.66
CA LYS A 115 -12.71 8.75 -10.83
C LYS A 115 -12.22 7.36 -10.47
N TYR A 116 -11.31 7.27 -9.48
CA TYR A 116 -10.68 6.00 -9.09
C TYR A 116 -11.42 5.28 -7.95
N SER A 117 -12.51 5.83 -7.42
CA SER A 117 -13.24 5.24 -6.29
C SER A 117 -13.88 3.89 -6.62
N VAL A 118 -14.13 3.59 -7.90
CA VAL A 118 -14.75 2.33 -8.35
C VAL A 118 -13.72 1.24 -8.63
N ILE A 119 -12.43 1.55 -8.53
CA ILE A 119 -11.36 0.59 -8.78
C ILE A 119 -11.09 -0.21 -7.52
N ASP A 120 -11.06 -1.54 -7.65
CA ASP A 120 -10.82 -2.44 -6.51
C ASP A 120 -9.33 -2.54 -6.17
N ILE A 121 -8.47 -2.57 -7.19
CA ILE A 121 -7.02 -2.69 -7.02
C ILE A 121 -6.34 -1.61 -7.85
N ILE A 122 -5.51 -0.80 -7.18
CA ILE A 122 -4.71 0.23 -7.83
C ILE A 122 -3.24 -0.07 -7.55
N GLY A 123 -2.45 -0.12 -8.61
CA GLY A 123 -1.01 -0.37 -8.50
C GLY A 123 -0.19 0.70 -9.19
N GLY A 124 1.07 0.77 -8.80
CA GLY A 124 2.02 1.70 -9.37
C GLY A 124 3.17 1.95 -8.41
N LYS A 125 4.05 2.88 -8.76
CA LYS A 125 5.13 3.30 -7.87
C LYS A 125 4.58 4.02 -6.65
N ILE A 126 5.23 3.80 -5.51
CA ILE A 126 4.96 4.57 -4.29
C ILE A 126 5.85 5.82 -4.34
N ALA A 127 5.26 6.96 -4.00
CA ALA A 127 6.01 8.21 -3.92
C ALA A 127 6.94 8.21 -2.70
N ASP A 128 8.16 8.69 -2.88
CA ASP A 128 9.07 8.94 -1.76
C ASP A 128 8.86 10.35 -1.21
N ASP A 129 9.56 10.67 -0.12
CA ASP A 129 9.42 11.97 0.52
C ASP A 129 9.87 13.13 -0.38
N GLN A 130 10.83 12.89 -1.25
CA GLN A 130 11.30 13.90 -2.19
C GLN A 130 10.26 14.15 -3.27
N THR A 131 9.65 13.10 -3.79
CA THR A 131 8.57 13.22 -4.77
C THR A 131 7.38 13.98 -4.19
N ALA A 132 7.07 13.74 -2.93
CA ALA A 132 5.95 14.41 -2.26
C ALA A 132 6.17 15.93 -2.05
N ARG A 133 7.41 16.38 -2.09
CA ARG A 133 7.76 17.79 -1.92
C ARG A 133 7.72 18.58 -3.23
N THR A 134 7.75 17.90 -4.32
CA THR A 134 7.69 18.55 -5.64
C THR A 134 6.26 18.75 -6.10
#